data_385e51fc0d061b0d15b4dc6bc680c238
#
_entry.id   385e51fc0d061b0d15b4dc6bc680c238
#
_cell.length_a   1.000
_cell.length_b   1.000
_cell.length_c   1.000
_cell.angle_alpha   90.00
_cell.angle_beta   90.00
_cell.angle_gamma   90.00
#
_symmetry.space_group_name_H-M   'P 1'
#
loop_
_entity.id
_entity.type
_entity.pdbx_description
1 polymer ?
#
loop_
_entity_poly.entity_id
_entity_poly.type
_entity_poly.pdbx_seq_one_letter_code
_entity_poly.pdbx_strand_id
1 'polypeptide(L)'
;MFAFLFFMCYNALVDEHLYFSARNDKILLFLYILTERRTFMSYDLTDNQQSILDFLKERSGSGVPPTVREICQAVGLRSTSSVQANLLALEEKGYIMRDPMHKRSIRIVGQSENVRHVPLLGVVTAGLPILATEQIECYIPFNGAHISSDKEMFALRVRGESMLNAGIFDGDILYVEKTPVARNGDIVVALIEDEATVKTFYKENGHFRLQPENDSFDPIIVDELIILGKVVGLTRYF
;
A
#
# COMPACT_ATOMS: atom_id res chain seq x y z
N MET A 1 -34.25 8.65 25.06
CA MET A 1 -34.97 9.80 24.48
C MET A 1 -34.83 9.87 22.95
N PHE A 2 -33.69 9.50 22.38
CA PHE A 2 -33.47 9.45 20.92
C PHE A 2 -34.18 8.29 20.19
N ALA A 3 -34.32 7.13 20.81
CA ALA A 3 -35.02 5.98 20.22
C ALA A 3 -36.54 6.23 20.05
N PHE A 4 -37.12 7.04 20.90
CA PHE A 4 -38.54 7.37 20.85
C PHE A 4 -38.87 8.38 19.74
N LEU A 5 -37.97 9.32 19.47
CA LEU A 5 -38.08 10.27 18.37
C LEU A 5 -37.96 9.57 17.00
N PHE A 6 -37.11 8.57 16.93
CA PHE A 6 -36.87 7.79 15.70
C PHE A 6 -38.06 6.88 15.36
N PHE A 7 -38.68 6.30 16.37
CA PHE A 7 -39.90 5.49 16.20
C PHE A 7 -41.11 6.36 15.74
N MET A 8 -41.17 7.61 16.17
CA MET A 8 -42.18 8.56 15.69
C MET A 8 -41.94 9.02 14.24
N CYS A 9 -40.69 9.24 13.83
CA CYS A 9 -40.35 9.56 12.42
C CYS A 9 -40.57 8.37 11.48
N TYR A 10 -40.37 7.15 11.93
CA TYR A 10 -40.63 5.93 11.15
C TYR A 10 -42.13 5.74 10.90
N ASN A 11 -42.98 5.96 11.89
CA ASN A 11 -44.45 5.85 11.73
C ASN A 11 -45.01 6.98 10.89
N ALA A 12 -44.39 8.16 10.85
CA ALA A 12 -44.88 9.29 10.02
C ALA A 12 -44.53 9.11 8.52
N LEU A 13 -43.54 8.28 8.20
CA LEU A 13 -43.12 7.96 6.82
C LEU A 13 -43.90 6.77 6.23
N VAL A 14 -44.59 5.98 7.05
CA VAL A 14 -45.34 4.79 6.60
C VAL A 14 -46.78 5.11 6.24
N ASP A 15 -47.29 6.28 6.66
CA ASP A 15 -48.72 6.67 6.45
C ASP A 15 -49.03 7.45 5.15
N GLU A 16 -48.01 7.75 4.31
CA GLU A 16 -48.26 8.30 2.98
C GLU A 16 -47.85 7.30 1.87
N HIS A 17 -48.84 6.57 1.39
CA HIS A 17 -48.96 5.90 0.08
C HIS A 17 -47.72 5.89 -0.81
N LEU A 18 -46.84 4.90 -0.63
CA LEU A 18 -46.00 4.42 -1.72
C LEU A 18 -45.80 2.90 -1.57
N TYR A 19 -46.49 2.16 -2.42
CA TYR A 19 -46.21 0.74 -2.72
C TYR A 19 -44.76 0.60 -3.20
N PHE A 20 -43.86 0.26 -2.33
CA PHE A 20 -42.48 -0.10 -2.71
C PHE A 20 -42.28 -1.62 -2.55
N SER A 21 -41.99 -2.25 -3.66
CA SER A 21 -41.76 -3.68 -3.83
C SER A 21 -40.73 -4.24 -2.82
N ALA A 22 -41.06 -5.39 -2.21
CA ALA A 22 -40.27 -6.15 -1.20
C ALA A 22 -38.81 -6.45 -1.55
N ARG A 23 -38.30 -5.95 -2.65
CA ARG A 23 -36.88 -6.03 -3.06
C ARG A 23 -36.01 -4.88 -2.51
N ASN A 24 -36.61 -3.73 -2.18
CA ASN A 24 -35.92 -2.55 -1.69
C ASN A 24 -35.70 -2.54 -0.18
N ASP A 25 -36.52 -3.28 0.59
CA ASP A 25 -36.37 -3.32 2.06
C ASP A 25 -35.05 -3.95 2.51
N LYS A 26 -34.56 -4.94 1.76
CA LYS A 26 -33.24 -5.54 2.04
C LYS A 26 -32.07 -4.60 1.72
N ILE A 27 -32.22 -3.76 0.71
CA ILE A 27 -31.21 -2.76 0.33
C ILE A 27 -31.21 -1.62 1.34
N LEU A 28 -32.38 -1.16 1.78
CA LEU A 28 -32.53 -0.14 2.83
C LEU A 28 -32.02 -0.65 4.18
N LEU A 29 -32.32 -1.90 4.54
CA LEU A 29 -31.79 -2.54 5.75
C LEU A 29 -30.26 -2.75 5.64
N PHE A 30 -29.76 -3.11 4.48
CA PHE A 30 -28.31 -3.25 4.22
C PHE A 30 -27.59 -1.89 4.24
N LEU A 31 -28.18 -0.84 3.68
CA LEU A 31 -27.68 0.54 3.75
C LEU A 31 -27.79 1.09 5.19
N TYR A 32 -28.84 0.76 5.93
CA TYR A 32 -29.00 1.11 7.35
C TYR A 32 -27.93 0.41 8.21
N ILE A 33 -27.70 -0.89 8.00
CA ILE A 33 -26.61 -1.63 8.67
C ILE A 33 -25.23 -1.09 8.29
N LEU A 34 -25.04 -0.64 7.04
CA LEU A 34 -23.78 -0.02 6.59
C LEU A 34 -23.60 1.40 7.18
N THR A 35 -24.67 2.18 7.36
CA THR A 35 -24.61 3.49 8.00
C THR A 35 -24.45 3.39 9.51
N GLU A 36 -25.12 2.44 10.16
CA GLU A 36 -24.89 2.20 11.59
C GLU A 36 -23.49 1.65 11.90
N ARG A 37 -22.92 0.82 11.00
CA ARG A 37 -21.50 0.43 11.11
C ARG A 37 -20.54 1.60 10.88
N ARG A 38 -20.99 2.72 10.29
CA ARG A 38 -20.19 3.96 10.15
C ARG A 38 -20.37 4.96 11.28
N THR A 39 -21.41 4.82 12.10
CA THR A 39 -21.43 5.50 13.40
C THR A 39 -20.52 4.71 14.33
N PHE A 40 -19.22 4.76 14.06
CA PHE A 40 -18.19 4.43 15.04
C PHE A 40 -18.55 5.19 16.29
N MET A 41 -18.98 4.48 17.34
CA MET A 41 -18.99 5.05 18.67
C MET A 41 -17.59 5.59 18.88
N SER A 42 -17.44 6.89 18.81
CA SER A 42 -16.25 7.59 19.26
C SER A 42 -16.22 7.34 20.77
N TYR A 43 -15.64 6.22 21.18
CA TYR A 43 -15.26 6.04 22.56
C TYR A 43 -14.20 7.08 22.85
N ASP A 44 -14.49 8.00 23.78
CA ASP A 44 -13.48 8.96 24.22
C ASP A 44 -12.26 8.18 24.68
N LEU A 45 -11.16 8.34 23.96
CA LEU A 45 -9.88 7.76 24.34
C LEU A 45 -9.30 8.61 25.46
N THR A 46 -8.70 7.96 26.44
CA THR A 46 -7.87 8.67 27.41
C THR A 46 -6.61 9.20 26.73
N ASP A 47 -5.98 10.24 27.28
CA ASP A 47 -4.76 10.83 26.74
C ASP A 47 -3.68 9.78 26.46
N ASN A 48 -3.53 8.81 27.37
CA ASN A 48 -2.59 7.70 27.19
C ASN A 48 -2.98 6.77 26.03
N GLN A 49 -4.26 6.46 25.88
CA GLN A 49 -4.76 5.64 24.77
C GLN A 49 -4.57 6.35 23.44
N GLN A 50 -4.85 7.65 23.39
CA GLN A 50 -4.67 8.47 22.20
C GLN A 50 -3.17 8.53 21.82
N SER A 51 -2.29 8.82 22.76
CA SER A 51 -0.84 8.88 22.52
C SER A 51 -0.28 7.55 22.03
N ILE A 52 -0.75 6.42 22.59
CA ILE A 52 -0.36 5.08 22.12
C ILE A 52 -0.87 4.85 20.71
N LEU A 53 -2.12 5.18 20.40
CA LEU A 53 -2.71 5.00 19.09
C LEU A 53 -1.99 5.84 18.02
N ASP A 54 -1.65 7.09 18.33
CA ASP A 54 -0.94 7.98 17.42
C ASP A 54 0.51 7.49 17.18
N PHE A 55 1.21 7.03 18.20
CA PHE A 55 2.52 6.39 18.04
C PHE A 55 2.44 5.12 17.16
N LEU A 56 1.41 4.30 17.35
CA LEU A 56 1.19 3.11 16.49
C LEU A 56 0.91 3.50 15.05
N LYS A 57 0.15 4.58 14.80
CA LYS A 57 -0.11 5.10 13.45
C LYS A 57 1.16 5.58 12.76
N GLU A 58 1.99 6.34 13.47
CA GLU A 58 3.27 6.83 12.96
C GLU A 58 4.20 5.68 12.58
N ARG A 59 4.22 4.62 13.41
CA ARG A 59 5.06 3.44 13.20
C ARG A 59 4.49 2.41 12.23
N SER A 60 3.24 2.51 11.85
CA SER A 60 2.59 1.52 10.97
C SER A 60 3.26 1.39 9.59
N GLY A 61 3.92 2.45 9.11
CA GLY A 61 4.70 2.45 7.86
C GLY A 61 6.06 1.75 7.94
N SER A 62 6.56 1.39 9.13
CA SER A 62 7.92 0.81 9.30
C SER A 62 7.99 -0.70 9.08
N GLY A 63 6.87 -1.38 8.84
CA GLY A 63 6.80 -2.82 8.58
C GLY A 63 7.12 -3.72 9.78
N VAL A 64 7.65 -3.19 10.87
CA VAL A 64 7.93 -3.93 12.10
C VAL A 64 7.11 -3.33 13.24
N PRO A 65 6.15 -4.09 13.81
CA PRO A 65 5.37 -3.60 14.95
C PRO A 65 6.26 -3.30 16.16
N PRO A 66 6.04 -2.17 16.84
CA PRO A 66 6.82 -1.78 18.00
C PRO A 66 6.62 -2.74 19.18
N THR A 67 7.66 -2.90 19.97
CA THR A 67 7.59 -3.65 21.23
C THR A 67 6.87 -2.82 22.30
N VAL A 68 6.30 -3.50 23.31
CA VAL A 68 5.66 -2.83 24.46
C VAL A 68 6.65 -1.88 25.18
N ARG A 69 7.96 -2.18 25.18
CA ARG A 69 8.98 -1.31 25.76
C ARG A 69 9.21 -0.05 24.94
N GLU A 70 9.23 -0.17 23.61
CA GLU A 70 9.33 0.98 22.69
C GLU A 70 8.12 1.90 22.82
N ILE A 71 6.92 1.35 22.92
CA ILE A 71 5.69 2.10 23.18
C ILE A 71 5.80 2.82 24.53
N CYS A 72 6.24 2.10 25.57
CA CYS A 72 6.39 2.65 26.92
C CYS A 72 7.33 3.87 26.94
N GLN A 73 8.46 3.78 26.25
CA GLN A 73 9.44 4.87 26.14
C GLN A 73 8.90 6.05 25.32
N ALA A 74 8.26 5.78 24.19
CA ALA A 74 7.76 6.81 23.29
C ALA A 74 6.64 7.64 23.92
N VAL A 75 5.74 6.99 24.67
CA VAL A 75 4.56 7.63 25.28
C VAL A 75 4.86 8.15 26.70
N GLY A 76 6.06 7.90 27.26
CA GLY A 76 6.46 8.36 28.60
C GLY A 76 5.76 7.64 29.74
N LEU A 77 5.23 6.43 29.50
CA LEU A 77 4.61 5.62 30.55
C LEU A 77 5.66 4.92 31.41
N ARG A 78 5.40 4.84 32.72
CA ARG A 78 6.36 4.31 33.70
C ARG A 78 6.45 2.78 33.75
N SER A 79 5.44 2.08 33.23
CA SER A 79 5.42 0.62 33.29
C SER A 79 4.86 -0.02 32.01
N THR A 80 5.41 -1.17 31.64
CA THR A 80 4.90 -1.99 30.54
C THR A 80 3.51 -2.55 30.80
N SER A 81 3.13 -2.74 32.08
CA SER A 81 1.79 -3.17 32.47
C SER A 81 0.74 -2.11 32.14
N SER A 82 1.05 -0.82 32.31
CA SER A 82 0.16 0.28 31.91
C SER A 82 -0.03 0.32 30.39
N VAL A 83 1.04 0.08 29.62
CA VAL A 83 0.92 -0.02 28.15
C VAL A 83 0.02 -1.19 27.76
N GLN A 84 0.20 -2.37 28.37
CA GLN A 84 -0.63 -3.53 28.07
C GLN A 84 -2.11 -3.31 28.39
N ALA A 85 -2.42 -2.68 29.53
CA ALA A 85 -3.80 -2.32 29.90
C ALA A 85 -4.43 -1.36 28.89
N ASN A 86 -3.68 -0.34 28.43
CA ASN A 86 -4.18 0.58 27.40
C ASN A 86 -4.32 -0.09 26.03
N LEU A 87 -3.41 -1.00 25.65
CA LEU A 87 -3.54 -1.78 24.41
C LEU A 87 -4.77 -2.71 24.45
N LEU A 88 -5.06 -3.33 25.60
CA LEU A 88 -6.27 -4.13 25.77
C LEU A 88 -7.52 -3.28 25.60
N ALA A 89 -7.57 -2.11 26.26
CA ALA A 89 -8.68 -1.19 26.13
C ALA A 89 -8.87 -0.66 24.68
N LEU A 90 -7.77 -0.40 23.95
CA LEU A 90 -7.82 -0.02 22.53
C LEU A 90 -8.36 -1.15 21.66
N GLU A 91 -8.02 -2.41 21.99
CA GLU A 91 -8.52 -3.60 21.31
C GLU A 91 -10.03 -3.81 21.58
N GLU A 92 -10.46 -3.71 22.85
CA GLU A 92 -11.87 -3.78 23.27
C GLU A 92 -12.72 -2.68 22.61
N LYS A 93 -12.15 -1.47 22.48
CA LYS A 93 -12.77 -0.36 21.78
C LYS A 93 -12.71 -0.47 20.25
N GLY A 94 -12.06 -1.51 19.70
CA GLY A 94 -11.98 -1.77 18.28
C GLY A 94 -11.04 -0.86 17.48
N TYR A 95 -10.11 -0.15 18.14
CA TYR A 95 -9.10 0.67 17.46
C TYR A 95 -7.90 -0.11 16.96
N ILE A 96 -7.59 -1.23 17.62
CA ILE A 96 -6.51 -2.14 17.21
C ILE A 96 -6.98 -3.60 17.24
N MET A 97 -6.28 -4.45 16.52
CA MET A 97 -6.40 -5.91 16.58
C MET A 97 -5.03 -6.50 16.91
N ARG A 98 -5.00 -7.55 17.74
CA ARG A 98 -3.80 -8.31 18.06
C ARG A 98 -4.02 -9.77 17.69
N ASP A 99 -3.02 -10.40 17.08
CA ASP A 99 -3.05 -11.84 16.80
C ASP A 99 -2.52 -12.60 18.01
N PRO A 100 -3.32 -13.49 18.64
CA PRO A 100 -2.88 -14.27 19.80
C PRO A 100 -1.71 -15.20 19.49
N MET A 101 -1.55 -15.63 18.25
CA MET A 101 -0.50 -16.54 17.81
C MET A 101 0.83 -15.86 17.54
N HIS A 102 0.83 -14.55 17.32
CA HIS A 102 2.03 -13.78 17.00
C HIS A 102 2.29 -12.67 18.04
N LYS A 103 3.32 -12.82 18.83
CA LYS A 103 3.67 -11.91 19.95
C LYS A 103 3.89 -10.42 19.58
N ARG A 104 3.92 -10.05 18.28
CA ARG A 104 4.20 -8.70 17.78
C ARG A 104 3.24 -8.27 16.67
N SER A 105 1.99 -8.70 16.71
CA SER A 105 1.02 -8.32 15.69
C SER A 105 -0.01 -7.34 16.24
N ILE A 106 0.32 -6.06 16.23
CA ILE A 106 -0.65 -4.99 16.50
C ILE A 106 -1.02 -4.38 15.14
N ARG A 107 -2.31 -4.47 14.78
CA ARG A 107 -2.86 -3.84 13.57
C ARG A 107 -3.87 -2.78 13.99
N ILE A 108 -3.88 -1.64 13.32
CA ILE A 108 -4.84 -0.57 13.58
C ILE A 108 -6.08 -0.84 12.73
N VAL A 109 -7.25 -0.87 13.36
CA VAL A 109 -8.53 -1.07 12.68
C VAL A 109 -8.86 0.20 11.91
N GLY A 110 -9.22 0.05 10.62
CA GLY A 110 -9.57 1.20 9.76
C GLY A 110 -8.36 1.93 9.14
N GLN A 111 -7.12 1.61 9.52
CA GLN A 111 -6.04 1.80 8.57
C GLN A 111 -6.18 0.71 7.50
N SER A 112 -6.77 1.07 6.37
CA SER A 112 -6.51 0.33 5.15
C SER A 112 -4.98 0.23 5.05
N GLU A 113 -4.43 -0.98 4.95
CA GLU A 113 -3.10 -1.14 4.38
C GLU A 113 -3.08 -0.14 3.23
N ASN A 114 -2.09 0.76 3.18
CA ASN A 114 -1.98 1.77 2.14
C ASN A 114 -1.75 1.05 0.82
N VAL A 115 -2.81 0.43 0.31
CA VAL A 115 -2.81 -0.19 -1.00
C VAL A 115 -2.82 0.96 -1.99
N ARG A 116 -1.64 1.30 -2.46
CA ARG A 116 -1.51 2.24 -3.57
C ARG A 116 -1.95 1.53 -4.85
N HIS A 117 -2.70 2.21 -5.66
CA HIS A 117 -2.98 1.74 -7.01
C HIS A 117 -1.91 2.32 -7.93
N VAL A 118 -1.05 1.43 -8.43
CA VAL A 118 0.08 1.77 -9.31
C VAL A 118 -0.34 1.51 -10.75
N PRO A 119 -0.15 2.47 -11.68
CA PRO A 119 -0.46 2.26 -13.09
C PRO A 119 0.47 1.19 -13.68
N LEU A 120 -0.10 0.16 -14.29
CA LEU A 120 0.58 -0.81 -15.12
C LEU A 120 0.67 -0.25 -16.54
N LEU A 121 1.88 -0.09 -17.03
CA LEU A 121 2.15 0.42 -18.37
C LEU A 121 2.31 -0.74 -19.36
N GLY A 122 1.72 -0.60 -20.54
CA GLY A 122 1.82 -1.60 -21.60
C GLY A 122 3.13 -1.53 -22.35
N VAL A 123 3.36 -0.43 -23.03
CA VAL A 123 4.59 -0.17 -23.80
C VAL A 123 5.15 1.19 -23.37
N VAL A 124 6.43 1.21 -23.03
CA VAL A 124 7.12 2.47 -22.74
C VAL A 124 7.97 2.81 -23.95
N THR A 125 7.64 3.94 -24.59
CA THR A 125 8.36 4.44 -25.77
C THR A 125 8.99 5.80 -25.46
N ALA A 126 10.08 6.11 -26.15
CA ALA A 126 10.71 7.43 -26.07
C ALA A 126 9.76 8.53 -26.57
N GLY A 127 9.96 9.75 -26.06
CA GLY A 127 9.25 10.95 -26.51
C GLY A 127 7.90 11.21 -25.84
N LEU A 128 7.30 10.25 -25.15
CA LEU A 128 6.08 10.47 -24.36
C LEU A 128 6.39 10.46 -22.85
N PRO A 129 5.68 11.28 -22.05
CA PRO A 129 5.78 11.17 -20.60
C PRO A 129 5.43 9.74 -20.14
N ILE A 130 6.26 9.12 -19.31
CA ILE A 130 6.12 7.71 -18.90
C ILE A 130 4.76 7.38 -18.26
N LEU A 131 4.07 8.37 -17.70
CA LEU A 131 2.73 8.24 -17.13
C LEU A 131 1.65 8.87 -18.03
N ALA A 132 1.88 8.96 -19.32
CA ALA A 132 0.83 9.37 -20.24
C ALA A 132 -0.33 8.38 -20.17
N THR A 133 -1.56 8.90 -20.14
CA THR A 133 -2.79 8.10 -19.98
C THR A 133 -2.92 7.02 -21.06
N GLU A 134 -2.36 7.27 -22.23
CA GLU A 134 -2.39 6.35 -23.38
C GLU A 134 -1.53 5.08 -23.18
N GLN A 135 -0.59 5.11 -22.22
CA GLN A 135 0.29 3.98 -21.90
C GLN A 135 -0.23 3.11 -20.75
N ILE A 136 -1.27 3.55 -20.03
CA ILE A 136 -1.79 2.86 -18.86
C ILE A 136 -2.79 1.79 -19.28
N GLU A 137 -2.45 0.52 -19.05
CA GLU A 137 -3.37 -0.61 -19.28
C GLU A 137 -4.43 -0.69 -18.16
N CYS A 138 -3.99 -0.64 -16.92
CA CYS A 138 -4.85 -0.70 -15.74
C CYS A 138 -4.12 -0.20 -14.50
N TYR A 139 -4.81 -0.18 -13.36
CA TYR A 139 -4.20 0.10 -12.05
C TYR A 139 -4.17 -1.18 -11.23
N ILE A 140 -3.02 -1.51 -10.66
CA ILE A 140 -2.83 -2.70 -9.83
C ILE A 140 -2.51 -2.32 -8.39
N PRO A 141 -2.97 -3.12 -7.40
CA PRO A 141 -2.69 -2.86 -6.00
C PRO A 141 -1.22 -3.13 -5.67
N PHE A 142 -0.60 -2.21 -4.95
CA PHE A 142 0.74 -2.35 -4.42
C PHE A 142 0.73 -2.12 -2.91
N ASN A 143 1.15 -3.12 -2.17
CA ASN A 143 1.29 -3.05 -0.72
C ASN A 143 2.77 -2.94 -0.34
N GLY A 144 3.33 -1.76 -0.54
CA GLY A 144 4.73 -1.45 -0.20
C GLY A 144 4.84 -0.63 1.06
N ALA A 145 4.74 -1.27 2.22
CA ALA A 145 4.84 -0.62 3.53
C ALA A 145 6.16 0.13 3.76
N HIS A 146 7.17 -0.13 2.92
CA HIS A 146 8.52 0.45 3.03
C HIS A 146 8.79 1.60 2.06
N ILE A 147 7.83 1.91 1.18
CA ILE A 147 7.98 2.96 0.18
C ILE A 147 7.16 4.18 0.61
N SER A 148 7.84 5.31 0.72
CA SER A 148 7.21 6.57 1.07
C SER A 148 6.04 6.90 0.13
N SER A 149 4.95 7.38 0.68
CA SER A 149 3.70 7.67 -0.07
C SER A 149 3.85 8.78 -1.11
N ASP A 150 4.89 9.61 -0.99
CA ASP A 150 5.20 10.74 -1.86
C ASP A 150 5.96 10.34 -3.14
N LYS A 151 6.46 9.08 -3.21
CA LYS A 151 7.18 8.59 -4.38
C LYS A 151 6.23 8.24 -5.52
N GLU A 152 6.50 8.78 -6.70
CA GLU A 152 5.78 8.42 -7.92
C GLU A 152 6.19 7.02 -8.38
N MET A 153 5.21 6.17 -8.72
CA MET A 153 5.44 4.78 -9.08
C MET A 153 4.69 4.39 -10.33
N PHE A 154 5.22 3.41 -11.03
CA PHE A 154 4.57 2.70 -12.13
C PHE A 154 4.91 1.21 -12.07
N ALA A 155 4.21 0.39 -12.84
CA ALA A 155 4.49 -1.02 -12.99
C ALA A 155 4.69 -1.37 -14.46
N LEU A 156 5.50 -2.40 -14.71
CA LEU A 156 5.78 -2.93 -16.03
C LEU A 156 5.69 -4.45 -16.01
N ARG A 157 5.22 -5.02 -17.12
CA ARG A 157 5.29 -6.46 -17.35
C ARG A 157 6.62 -6.82 -17.97
N VAL A 158 7.33 -7.77 -17.36
CA VAL A 158 8.60 -8.30 -17.87
C VAL A 158 8.35 -9.06 -19.17
N ARG A 159 9.22 -8.85 -20.13
CA ARG A 159 9.28 -9.62 -21.37
C ARG A 159 10.70 -10.15 -21.55
N GLY A 160 10.80 -11.48 -21.73
CA GLY A 160 12.07 -12.16 -21.92
C GLY A 160 12.77 -12.59 -20.62
N GLU A 161 13.96 -13.14 -20.77
CA GLU A 161 14.65 -13.93 -19.74
C GLU A 161 15.97 -13.32 -19.29
N SER A 162 16.25 -12.07 -19.62
CA SER A 162 17.55 -11.45 -19.36
C SER A 162 17.88 -11.25 -17.87
N MET A 163 16.91 -11.46 -16.96
CA MET A 163 17.06 -11.23 -15.51
C MET A 163 16.74 -12.47 -14.66
N LEU A 164 16.88 -13.68 -15.24
CA LEU A 164 16.55 -14.96 -14.59
C LEU A 164 17.31 -15.18 -13.29
N ASN A 165 18.63 -14.91 -13.27
CA ASN A 165 19.49 -15.12 -12.12
C ASN A 165 19.16 -14.15 -10.96
N ALA A 166 18.48 -13.03 -11.26
CA ALA A 166 17.90 -12.12 -10.27
C ALA A 166 16.49 -12.56 -9.78
N GLY A 167 15.99 -13.71 -10.25
CA GLY A 167 14.67 -14.22 -9.91
C GLY A 167 13.52 -13.52 -10.60
N ILE A 168 13.78 -12.71 -11.63
CA ILE A 168 12.79 -12.01 -12.44
C ILE A 168 12.57 -12.79 -13.73
N PHE A 169 11.33 -13.22 -13.98
CA PHE A 169 10.96 -14.09 -15.09
C PHE A 169 10.00 -13.40 -16.05
N ASP A 170 9.90 -13.96 -17.24
CA ASP A 170 8.91 -13.51 -18.21
C ASP A 170 7.50 -13.54 -17.65
N GLY A 171 6.73 -12.48 -17.88
CA GLY A 171 5.37 -12.31 -17.36
C GLY A 171 5.28 -11.71 -15.94
N ASP A 172 6.37 -11.59 -15.19
CA ASP A 172 6.37 -10.90 -13.90
C ASP A 172 5.92 -9.44 -14.04
N ILE A 173 5.29 -8.93 -13.00
CA ILE A 173 4.95 -7.52 -12.91
C ILE A 173 5.94 -6.86 -11.93
N LEU A 174 6.75 -5.93 -12.43
CA LEU A 174 7.68 -5.14 -11.63
C LEU A 174 7.02 -3.86 -11.17
N TYR A 175 7.21 -3.53 -9.88
CA TYR A 175 6.90 -2.22 -9.32
C TYR A 175 8.16 -1.36 -9.34
N VAL A 176 8.04 -0.17 -9.89
CA VAL A 176 9.16 0.73 -10.17
C VAL A 176 8.92 2.08 -9.52
N GLU A 177 9.87 2.52 -8.70
CA GLU A 177 9.91 3.90 -8.20
C GLU A 177 10.50 4.78 -9.31
N LYS A 178 9.75 5.80 -9.75
CA LYS A 178 10.20 6.74 -10.77
C LYS A 178 11.33 7.60 -10.20
N THR A 179 12.52 7.46 -10.74
CA THR A 179 13.70 8.21 -10.36
C THR A 179 14.70 8.22 -11.51
N PRO A 180 15.37 9.35 -11.79
CA PRO A 180 16.43 9.40 -12.79
C PRO A 180 17.79 8.96 -12.24
N VAL A 181 17.88 8.57 -10.95
CA VAL A 181 19.14 8.27 -10.26
C VAL A 181 19.13 6.84 -9.75
N ALA A 182 20.22 6.12 -10.01
CA ALA A 182 20.46 4.78 -9.48
C ALA A 182 21.88 4.66 -8.92
N ARG A 183 22.10 3.65 -8.08
CA ARG A 183 23.39 3.24 -7.53
C ARG A 183 23.84 1.95 -8.19
N ASN A 184 25.15 1.71 -8.19
CA ASN A 184 25.69 0.44 -8.67
C ASN A 184 25.06 -0.74 -7.94
N GLY A 185 24.56 -1.70 -8.71
CA GLY A 185 23.84 -2.87 -8.20
C GLY A 185 22.31 -2.70 -8.09
N ASP A 186 21.77 -1.51 -8.34
CA ASP A 186 20.31 -1.34 -8.41
C ASP A 186 19.77 -1.99 -9.69
N ILE A 187 18.63 -2.66 -9.59
CA ILE A 187 17.87 -3.10 -10.76
C ILE A 187 17.03 -1.93 -11.24
N VAL A 188 17.23 -1.52 -12.47
CA VAL A 188 16.60 -0.33 -13.06
C VAL A 188 15.79 -0.67 -14.29
N VAL A 189 14.82 0.18 -14.57
CA VAL A 189 14.23 0.31 -15.90
C VAL A 189 14.94 1.46 -16.60
N ALA A 190 15.61 1.15 -17.68
CA ALA A 190 16.36 2.10 -18.49
C ALA A 190 15.79 2.17 -19.90
N LEU A 191 15.87 3.34 -20.50
CA LEU A 191 15.52 3.55 -21.90
C LEU A 191 16.81 3.49 -22.73
N ILE A 192 16.85 2.58 -23.71
CA ILE A 192 17.90 2.47 -24.70
C ILE A 192 17.26 2.69 -26.05
N GLU A 193 17.72 3.72 -26.75
CA GLU A 193 17.07 4.18 -27.99
C GLU A 193 15.57 4.46 -27.72
N ASP A 194 14.69 3.62 -28.19
CA ASP A 194 13.23 3.76 -28.05
C ASP A 194 12.57 2.67 -27.18
N GLU A 195 13.37 1.77 -26.60
CA GLU A 195 12.85 0.63 -25.85
C GLU A 195 13.26 0.64 -24.38
N ALA A 196 12.30 0.34 -23.50
CA ALA A 196 12.56 0.15 -22.08
C ALA A 196 13.13 -1.25 -21.82
N THR A 197 14.23 -1.32 -21.06
CA THR A 197 14.85 -2.57 -20.63
C THR A 197 15.06 -2.62 -19.13
N VAL A 198 15.03 -3.84 -18.56
CA VAL A 198 15.31 -4.09 -17.14
C VAL A 198 16.68 -4.73 -17.01
N LYS A 199 17.60 -4.10 -16.27
CA LYS A 199 18.97 -4.57 -16.07
C LYS A 199 19.49 -4.12 -14.71
N THR A 200 20.58 -4.75 -14.25
CA THR A 200 21.35 -4.27 -13.12
C THR A 200 22.28 -3.15 -13.59
N PHE A 201 22.19 -2.01 -12.92
CA PHE A 201 22.89 -0.78 -13.29
C PHE A 201 24.27 -0.72 -12.66
N TYR A 202 25.27 -0.33 -13.45
CA TYR A 202 26.60 0.04 -13.01
C TYR A 202 27.09 1.28 -13.72
N LYS A 203 27.60 2.25 -12.94
CA LYS A 203 28.36 3.39 -13.45
C LYS A 203 29.83 3.10 -13.31
N GLU A 204 30.51 3.01 -14.42
CA GLU A 204 31.93 2.74 -14.52
C GLU A 204 32.71 3.97 -15.02
N ASN A 205 34.04 3.87 -15.19
CA ASN A 205 34.87 5.01 -15.59
C ASN A 205 34.54 5.45 -17.02
N GLY A 206 33.70 6.44 -17.17
CA GLY A 206 33.36 7.08 -18.44
C GLY A 206 32.20 6.48 -19.22
N HIS A 207 31.55 5.42 -18.70
CA HIS A 207 30.41 4.78 -19.36
C HIS A 207 29.45 4.17 -18.34
N PHE A 208 28.29 3.72 -18.80
CA PHE A 208 27.32 2.96 -18.04
C PHE A 208 27.26 1.53 -18.56
N ARG A 209 27.19 0.57 -17.64
CA ARG A 209 26.98 -0.84 -17.96
C ARG A 209 25.63 -1.28 -17.40
N LEU A 210 24.80 -1.79 -18.28
CA LEU A 210 23.53 -2.45 -17.96
C LEU A 210 23.75 -3.96 -18.03
N GLN A 211 23.86 -4.59 -16.87
CA GLN A 211 24.19 -6.00 -16.72
C GLN A 211 22.92 -6.84 -16.76
N PRO A 212 22.76 -7.78 -17.70
CA PRO A 212 21.78 -8.83 -17.60
C PRO A 212 22.14 -9.80 -16.48
N GLU A 213 21.17 -10.29 -15.80
CA GLU A 213 21.29 -11.35 -14.79
C GLU A 213 20.92 -12.71 -15.44
N ASN A 214 21.60 -13.03 -16.54
CA ASN A 214 21.51 -14.27 -17.28
C ASN A 214 22.75 -14.40 -18.18
N ASP A 215 23.50 -15.48 -18.01
CA ASP A 215 24.77 -15.72 -18.69
C ASP A 215 24.65 -15.87 -20.23
N SER A 216 23.45 -16.03 -20.74
CA SER A 216 23.16 -16.10 -22.19
C SER A 216 23.07 -14.72 -22.86
N PHE A 217 23.18 -13.65 -22.11
CA PHE A 217 23.07 -12.27 -22.61
C PHE A 217 24.32 -11.47 -22.29
N ASP A 218 24.82 -10.71 -23.26
CA ASP A 218 25.95 -9.82 -23.08
C ASP A 218 25.53 -8.52 -22.37
N PRO A 219 26.42 -7.90 -21.56
CA PRO A 219 26.20 -6.58 -20.99
C PRO A 219 26.05 -5.51 -22.08
N ILE A 220 25.16 -4.54 -21.84
CA ILE A 220 24.99 -3.39 -22.71
C ILE A 220 25.82 -2.23 -22.13
N ILE A 221 26.75 -1.71 -22.93
CA ILE A 221 27.65 -0.62 -22.54
C ILE A 221 27.28 0.61 -23.37
N VAL A 222 26.99 1.73 -22.68
CA VAL A 222 26.56 2.98 -23.31
C VAL A 222 27.22 4.19 -22.63
N ASP A 223 27.44 5.26 -23.40
CA ASP A 223 27.98 6.50 -22.85
C ASP A 223 26.91 7.39 -22.25
N GLU A 224 25.67 7.28 -22.75
CA GLU A 224 24.50 8.02 -22.25
C GLU A 224 23.38 7.04 -21.91
N LEU A 225 22.65 7.33 -20.84
CA LEU A 225 21.60 6.47 -20.34
C LEU A 225 20.46 7.28 -19.70
N ILE A 226 19.24 6.97 -20.05
CA ILE A 226 18.05 7.49 -19.38
C ILE A 226 17.51 6.43 -18.44
N ILE A 227 17.55 6.70 -17.13
CA ILE A 227 16.95 5.85 -16.12
C ILE A 227 15.50 6.34 -15.92
N LEU A 228 14.53 5.46 -16.14
CA LEU A 228 13.12 5.71 -15.95
C LEU A 228 12.69 5.47 -14.50
N GLY A 229 13.35 4.50 -13.83
CA GLY A 229 13.09 4.21 -12.44
C GLY A 229 13.88 3.02 -11.92
N LYS A 230 13.75 2.82 -10.59
CA LYS A 230 14.35 1.72 -9.85
C LYS A 230 13.28 0.68 -9.49
N VAL A 231 13.58 -0.59 -9.73
CA VAL A 231 12.71 -1.71 -9.33
C VAL A 231 12.73 -1.85 -7.81
N VAL A 232 11.55 -1.88 -7.19
CA VAL A 232 11.37 -1.94 -5.74
C VAL A 232 10.58 -3.16 -5.28
N GLY A 233 10.02 -3.90 -6.22
CA GLY A 233 9.30 -5.14 -5.93
C GLY A 233 8.78 -5.80 -7.18
N LEU A 234 8.29 -7.04 -7.04
CA LEU A 234 7.62 -7.77 -8.13
C LEU A 234 6.43 -8.57 -7.60
N THR A 235 5.50 -8.85 -8.50
CA THR A 235 4.41 -9.80 -8.28
C THR A 235 4.37 -10.80 -9.42
N ARG A 236 4.21 -12.08 -9.07
CA ARG A 236 4.06 -13.19 -10.00
C ARG A 236 2.73 -13.90 -9.77
N TYR A 237 2.03 -14.16 -10.84
CA TYR A 237 0.81 -14.98 -10.84
C TYR A 237 1.14 -16.33 -11.49
N PHE A 238 0.61 -17.42 -10.91
CA PHE A 238 0.81 -18.79 -11.38
C PHE A 238 -0.49 -19.36 -11.96
#